data_210ac7373d5e5a2eb7ab38cd1c62ef33
#
_entry.id   210ac7373d5e5a2eb7ab38cd1c62ef33
#
_cell.length_a   1.000
_cell.length_b   1.000
_cell.length_c   1.000
_cell.angle_alpha   90.00
_cell.angle_beta   90.00
_cell.angle_gamma   90.00
#
_symmetry.space_group_name_H-M   'P 1'
#
loop_
_entity.id
_entity.type
_entity.pdbx_description
1 polymer ?
#
loop_
_entity_poly.entity_id
_entity_poly.type
_entity_poly.pdbx_seq_one_letter_code
_entity_poly.pdbx_strand_id
1 'polypeptide(L)'
;MEVASLASDQRGLTVTGNTTQMGSSTWVEINLPEGGKGWVSRWNITEDVPGSSFCADPRVPELVNQFILALKERDGDKLLDLVSPKRGLIIRHDWWNPEVSIGFSSVPGTFMDPSPQTWGVNRDSELTIDGTFSDVILPQLEDVFSVAPEFHCSELGVGSSAQDAIWPSEYSNMNYISFHRAAPEPGSQLNWRTWALGIEYLDGVPYIALLVQYRGEI
;
A
#
# COMPACT_ATOMS: atom_id res chain seq x y z
N MET A 1 6.80 -26.61 -12.54
CA MET A 1 7.60 -27.27 -11.48
C MET A 1 8.25 -26.15 -10.69
N GLU A 2 8.00 -26.09 -9.39
CA GLU A 2 8.68 -25.18 -8.47
C GLU A 2 10.13 -25.62 -8.33
N VAL A 3 11.06 -24.68 -8.45
CA VAL A 3 12.51 -24.97 -8.37
C VAL A 3 13.14 -24.41 -7.10
N ALA A 4 12.54 -23.38 -6.49
CA ALA A 4 12.97 -22.77 -5.24
C ALA A 4 11.82 -21.96 -4.64
N SER A 5 11.84 -21.78 -3.33
CA SER A 5 10.98 -20.84 -2.60
C SER A 5 11.84 -19.66 -2.14
N LEU A 6 11.36 -18.44 -2.37
CA LEU A 6 12.02 -17.21 -1.93
C LEU A 6 11.24 -16.65 -0.74
N ALA A 7 11.95 -16.13 0.26
CA ALA A 7 11.33 -15.44 1.38
C ALA A 7 10.69 -14.12 0.89
N SER A 8 9.62 -13.67 1.56
CA SER A 8 8.93 -12.42 1.20
C SER A 8 9.81 -11.17 1.36
N ASP A 9 10.81 -11.25 2.23
CA ASP A 9 11.81 -10.20 2.47
C ASP A 9 13.10 -10.37 1.66
N GLN A 10 13.14 -11.35 0.74
CA GLN A 10 14.30 -11.57 -0.11
C GLN A 10 14.61 -10.35 -0.97
N ARG A 11 15.82 -9.80 -0.82
CA ARG A 11 16.33 -8.65 -1.58
C ARG A 11 17.49 -9.04 -2.49
N GLY A 12 17.86 -8.14 -3.39
CA GLY A 12 19.03 -8.27 -4.24
C GLY A 12 18.91 -9.32 -5.34
N LEU A 13 17.68 -9.69 -5.73
CA LEU A 13 17.45 -10.58 -6.87
C LEU A 13 17.82 -9.87 -8.17
N THR A 14 18.66 -10.51 -8.98
CA THR A 14 19.04 -9.96 -10.28
C THR A 14 18.13 -10.52 -11.38
N VAL A 15 17.39 -9.62 -12.04
CA VAL A 15 16.61 -9.94 -13.24
C VAL A 15 17.54 -10.05 -14.44
N THR A 16 17.32 -11.06 -15.30
CA THR A 16 18.17 -11.27 -16.50
C THR A 16 17.70 -10.46 -17.72
N GLY A 17 16.50 -9.85 -17.64
CA GLY A 17 15.83 -9.15 -18.74
C GLY A 17 14.90 -10.04 -19.57
N ASN A 18 14.94 -11.36 -19.40
CA ASN A 18 14.03 -12.26 -20.10
C ASN A 18 12.64 -12.24 -19.44
N THR A 19 11.60 -12.21 -20.27
CA THR A 19 10.20 -12.28 -19.81
C THR A 19 9.43 -13.33 -20.60
N THR A 20 8.39 -13.88 -19.98
CA THR A 20 7.45 -14.80 -20.63
C THR A 20 6.05 -14.59 -20.07
N GLN A 21 5.03 -14.99 -20.84
CA GLN A 21 3.63 -15.00 -20.37
C GLN A 21 3.25 -16.42 -19.94
N MET A 22 2.66 -16.54 -18.74
CA MET A 22 2.04 -17.76 -18.24
C MET A 22 0.61 -17.43 -17.80
N GLY A 23 -0.36 -17.81 -18.62
CA GLY A 23 -1.74 -17.37 -18.46
C GLY A 23 -1.86 -15.84 -18.58
N SER A 24 -2.49 -15.20 -17.63
CA SER A 24 -2.63 -13.73 -17.56
C SER A 24 -1.43 -13.02 -16.91
N SER A 25 -0.43 -13.76 -16.44
CA SER A 25 0.67 -13.20 -15.66
C SER A 25 1.96 -13.12 -16.47
N THR A 26 2.65 -11.97 -16.37
CA THR A 26 4.02 -11.81 -16.87
C THR A 26 5.00 -12.38 -15.85
N TRP A 27 5.90 -13.24 -16.32
CA TRP A 27 6.97 -13.80 -15.52
C TRP A 27 8.32 -13.25 -16.00
N VAL A 28 9.23 -13.07 -15.08
CA VAL A 28 10.58 -12.59 -15.34
C VAL A 28 11.60 -13.64 -14.89
N GLU A 29 12.66 -13.80 -15.66
CA GLU A 29 13.76 -14.70 -15.30
C GLU A 29 14.69 -13.99 -14.32
N ILE A 30 15.01 -14.67 -13.23
CA ILE A 30 15.92 -14.20 -12.19
C ILE A 30 17.09 -15.18 -12.03
N ASN A 31 18.22 -14.66 -11.55
CA ASN A 31 19.28 -15.50 -11.01
C ASN A 31 18.92 -15.91 -9.58
N LEU A 32 18.98 -17.19 -9.28
CA LEU A 32 18.71 -17.72 -7.94
C LEU A 32 19.91 -17.50 -7.02
N PRO A 33 19.70 -17.22 -5.71
CA PRO A 33 20.78 -16.99 -4.75
C PRO A 33 21.77 -18.16 -4.65
N GLU A 34 21.27 -19.40 -4.79
CA GLU A 34 22.08 -20.63 -4.71
C GLU A 34 22.68 -21.05 -6.06
N GLY A 35 22.52 -20.22 -7.08
CA GLY A 35 22.98 -20.47 -8.44
C GLY A 35 21.87 -21.04 -9.34
N GLY A 36 22.07 -20.89 -10.66
CA GLY A 36 21.06 -21.24 -11.65
C GLY A 36 20.06 -20.11 -11.88
N LYS A 37 18.97 -20.43 -12.60
CA LYS A 37 17.94 -19.47 -12.99
C LYS A 37 16.54 -20.00 -12.65
N GLY A 38 15.63 -19.09 -12.40
CA GLY A 38 14.23 -19.38 -12.15
C GLY A 38 13.31 -18.31 -12.72
N TRP A 39 12.03 -18.58 -12.76
CA TRP A 39 11.01 -17.64 -13.18
C TRP A 39 10.15 -17.24 -11.98
N VAL A 40 9.94 -15.95 -11.81
CA VAL A 40 9.07 -15.39 -10.77
C VAL A 40 8.01 -14.51 -11.41
N SER A 41 6.80 -14.53 -10.89
CA SER A 41 5.76 -13.60 -11.35
C SER A 41 6.21 -12.16 -11.12
N ARG A 42 6.10 -11.31 -12.15
CA ARG A 42 6.38 -9.87 -12.03
C ARG A 42 5.56 -9.20 -10.93
N TRP A 43 4.40 -9.75 -10.62
CA TRP A 43 3.56 -9.29 -9.52
C TRP A 43 4.27 -9.35 -8.15
N ASN A 44 5.06 -10.39 -7.92
CA ASN A 44 5.68 -10.67 -6.62
C ASN A 44 7.03 -9.97 -6.41
N ILE A 45 7.51 -9.20 -7.36
CA ILE A 45 8.78 -8.47 -7.23
C ILE A 45 8.57 -6.97 -7.42
N THR A 46 9.42 -6.18 -6.78
CA THR A 46 9.53 -4.73 -6.97
C THR A 46 11.00 -4.36 -7.06
N GLU A 47 11.33 -3.15 -7.49
CA GLU A 47 12.71 -2.68 -7.50
C GLU A 47 13.23 -2.54 -6.06
N ASP A 48 14.45 -3.00 -5.84
CA ASP A 48 15.11 -2.91 -4.53
C ASP A 48 15.71 -1.52 -4.35
N VAL A 49 14.94 -0.63 -3.71
CA VAL A 49 15.36 0.72 -3.36
C VAL A 49 15.70 0.76 -1.87
N PRO A 50 16.95 1.05 -1.48
CA PRO A 50 17.32 1.17 -0.07
C PRO A 50 16.46 2.22 0.66
N GLY A 51 16.03 1.94 1.89
CA GLY A 51 15.16 2.83 2.67
C GLY A 51 15.73 4.25 2.82
N SER A 52 17.05 4.40 2.99
CA SER A 52 17.70 5.72 3.03
C SER A 52 17.58 6.49 1.72
N SER A 53 17.68 5.82 0.58
CA SER A 53 17.49 6.42 -0.74
C SER A 53 16.04 6.78 -0.98
N PHE A 54 15.12 5.91 -0.57
CA PHE A 54 13.69 6.14 -0.61
C PHE A 54 13.27 7.37 0.20
N CYS A 55 13.71 7.48 1.45
CA CYS A 55 13.38 8.62 2.32
C CYS A 55 14.02 9.93 1.85
N ALA A 56 15.10 9.87 1.07
CA ALA A 56 15.76 11.05 0.49
C ALA A 56 15.22 11.43 -0.90
N ASP A 57 14.35 10.61 -1.52
CA ASP A 57 13.83 10.86 -2.86
C ASP A 57 12.75 11.98 -2.84
N PRO A 58 13.02 13.17 -3.44
CA PRO A 58 12.07 14.28 -3.42
C PRO A 58 10.77 14.00 -4.19
N ARG A 59 10.75 12.97 -5.04
CA ARG A 59 9.56 12.58 -5.80
C ARG A 59 8.52 11.91 -4.91
N VAL A 60 8.93 11.29 -3.80
CA VAL A 60 8.02 10.62 -2.86
C VAL A 60 7.08 11.61 -2.16
N PRO A 61 7.54 12.70 -1.55
CA PRO A 61 6.63 13.74 -1.03
C PRO A 61 5.73 14.35 -2.10
N GLU A 62 6.25 14.58 -3.31
CA GLU A 62 5.44 15.11 -4.41
C GLU A 62 4.33 14.13 -4.83
N LEU A 63 4.64 12.84 -4.95
CA LEU A 63 3.67 11.78 -5.23
C LEU A 63 2.52 11.80 -4.20
N VAL A 64 2.86 11.94 -2.92
CA VAL A 64 1.86 12.02 -1.85
C VAL A 64 1.01 13.29 -1.93
N ASN A 65 1.62 14.43 -2.19
CA ASN A 65 0.89 15.69 -2.36
C ASN A 65 -0.13 15.58 -3.50
N GLN A 66 0.27 14.98 -4.62
CA GLN A 66 -0.64 14.75 -5.75
C GLN A 66 -1.73 13.73 -5.40
N PHE A 67 -1.41 12.69 -4.62
CA PHE A 67 -2.39 11.74 -4.13
C PHE A 67 -3.46 12.41 -3.24
N ILE A 68 -3.04 13.21 -2.26
CA ILE A 68 -3.95 13.98 -1.40
C ILE A 68 -4.84 14.91 -2.24
N LEU A 69 -4.28 15.54 -3.27
CA LEU A 69 -5.03 16.39 -4.18
C LEU A 69 -6.07 15.59 -4.99
N ALA A 70 -5.68 14.43 -5.52
CA ALA A 70 -6.59 13.53 -6.25
C ALA A 70 -7.77 13.06 -5.37
N LEU A 71 -7.51 12.74 -4.10
CA LEU A 71 -8.56 12.38 -3.14
C LEU A 71 -9.53 13.56 -2.90
N LYS A 72 -8.99 14.75 -2.66
CA LYS A 72 -9.76 15.96 -2.38
C LYS A 72 -10.64 16.39 -3.55
N GLU A 73 -10.12 16.27 -4.77
CA GLU A 73 -10.83 16.62 -6.01
C GLU A 73 -11.71 15.46 -6.52
N ARG A 74 -11.57 14.26 -5.92
CA ARG A 74 -12.20 13.01 -6.38
C ARG A 74 -11.89 12.74 -7.85
N ASP A 75 -10.65 13.02 -8.23
CA ASP A 75 -10.14 12.89 -9.58
C ASP A 75 -9.52 11.50 -9.79
N GLY A 76 -10.31 10.60 -10.39
CA GLY A 76 -9.88 9.23 -10.63
C GLY A 76 -8.79 9.11 -11.71
N ASP A 77 -8.79 9.99 -12.69
CA ASP A 77 -7.74 9.99 -13.74
C ASP A 77 -6.39 10.44 -13.14
N LYS A 78 -6.40 11.49 -12.31
CA LYS A 78 -5.21 11.89 -11.55
C LYS A 78 -4.74 10.77 -10.63
N LEU A 79 -5.66 10.08 -9.92
CA LEU A 79 -5.32 8.95 -9.07
C LEU A 79 -4.67 7.82 -9.87
N LEU A 80 -5.13 7.55 -11.10
CA LEU A 80 -4.57 6.53 -11.99
C LEU A 80 -3.09 6.80 -12.29
N ASP A 81 -2.70 8.05 -12.51
CA ASP A 81 -1.32 8.42 -12.82
C ASP A 81 -0.35 8.19 -11.63
N LEU A 82 -0.88 8.08 -10.41
CA LEU A 82 -0.11 7.98 -9.17
C LEU A 82 0.00 6.56 -8.64
N VAL A 83 -0.90 5.65 -9.07
CA VAL A 83 -0.92 4.28 -8.56
C VAL A 83 -0.15 3.32 -9.47
N SER A 84 0.25 2.20 -8.89
CA SER A 84 1.01 1.19 -9.60
C SER A 84 0.31 0.69 -10.88
N PRO A 85 0.89 0.87 -12.05
CA PRO A 85 0.33 0.33 -13.28
C PRO A 85 0.34 -1.20 -13.31
N LYS A 86 1.14 -1.83 -12.44
CA LYS A 86 1.22 -3.27 -12.28
C LYS A 86 0.15 -3.82 -11.35
N ARG A 87 -0.08 -3.14 -10.21
CA ARG A 87 -0.96 -3.64 -9.13
C ARG A 87 -2.30 -2.92 -9.05
N GLY A 88 -2.40 -1.70 -9.60
CA GLY A 88 -3.48 -0.81 -9.26
C GLY A 88 -3.31 -0.29 -7.83
N LEU A 89 -4.38 -0.27 -7.06
CA LEU A 89 -4.38 0.16 -5.67
C LEU A 89 -4.88 -0.97 -4.77
N ILE A 90 -4.04 -1.44 -3.88
CA ILE A 90 -4.38 -2.42 -2.86
C ILE A 90 -4.71 -1.69 -1.57
N ILE A 91 -5.81 -2.04 -0.91
CA ILE A 91 -6.27 -1.36 0.31
C ILE A 91 -6.52 -2.39 1.39
N ARG A 92 -5.97 -2.15 2.57
CA ARG A 92 -6.25 -2.91 3.77
C ARG A 92 -6.85 -1.98 4.82
N HIS A 93 -8.16 -2.12 4.99
CA HIS A 93 -8.89 -1.42 6.04
C HIS A 93 -8.62 -2.11 7.37
N ASP A 94 -7.82 -1.49 8.21
CA ASP A 94 -7.09 -2.09 9.32
C ASP A 94 -6.07 -3.15 8.89
N TRP A 95 -4.89 -3.07 9.46
CA TRP A 95 -3.72 -3.86 9.08
C TRP A 95 -3.91 -5.39 9.15
N TRP A 96 -4.83 -5.86 9.97
CA TRP A 96 -5.15 -7.28 10.16
C TRP A 96 -6.28 -7.80 9.25
N ASN A 97 -7.01 -6.91 8.58
CA ASN A 97 -8.06 -7.29 7.63
C ASN A 97 -7.46 -7.81 6.29
N PRO A 98 -8.21 -8.61 5.54
CA PRO A 98 -7.83 -8.96 4.18
C PRO A 98 -7.75 -7.71 3.30
N GLU A 99 -6.95 -7.79 2.25
CA GLU A 99 -6.80 -6.72 1.28
C GLU A 99 -7.91 -6.75 0.23
N VAL A 100 -8.28 -5.56 -0.23
CA VAL A 100 -9.15 -5.33 -1.38
C VAL A 100 -8.34 -4.68 -2.48
N SER A 101 -8.39 -5.23 -3.68
CA SER A 101 -7.62 -4.72 -4.82
C SER A 101 -8.52 -4.00 -5.80
N ILE A 102 -8.18 -2.76 -6.12
CA ILE A 102 -8.76 -1.99 -7.22
C ILE A 102 -7.78 -2.09 -8.38
N GLY A 103 -8.14 -2.89 -9.40
CA GLY A 103 -7.28 -3.08 -10.56
C GLY A 103 -7.01 -1.75 -11.29
N PHE A 104 -5.82 -1.61 -11.90
CA PHE A 104 -5.37 -0.37 -12.53
C PHE A 104 -6.44 0.26 -13.46
N SER A 105 -7.06 -0.54 -14.32
CA SER A 105 -8.11 -0.04 -15.23
C SER A 105 -9.40 0.41 -14.53
N SER A 106 -9.61 0.04 -13.27
CA SER A 106 -10.80 0.41 -12.48
C SER A 106 -10.57 1.66 -11.63
N VAL A 107 -9.31 2.10 -11.46
CA VAL A 107 -8.97 3.26 -10.63
C VAL A 107 -9.69 4.55 -11.03
N PRO A 108 -9.84 4.89 -12.34
CA PRO A 108 -10.54 6.13 -12.73
C PRO A 108 -11.98 6.20 -12.21
N GLY A 109 -12.66 5.06 -12.12
CA GLY A 109 -14.04 4.96 -11.65
C GLY A 109 -14.21 4.90 -10.14
N THR A 110 -13.13 4.79 -9.36
CA THR A 110 -13.17 4.43 -7.93
C THR A 110 -14.07 5.34 -7.09
N PHE A 111 -14.09 6.64 -7.38
CA PHE A 111 -14.90 7.61 -6.63
C PHE A 111 -16.39 7.57 -6.99
N MET A 112 -16.72 6.99 -8.13
CA MET A 112 -18.09 6.97 -8.69
C MET A 112 -18.67 5.57 -8.73
N ASP A 113 -17.91 4.53 -8.44
CA ASP A 113 -18.39 3.14 -8.47
C ASP A 113 -19.41 2.92 -7.35
N PRO A 114 -20.69 2.65 -7.68
CA PRO A 114 -21.72 2.40 -6.69
C PRO A 114 -21.69 0.98 -6.11
N SER A 115 -20.80 0.13 -6.59
CA SER A 115 -20.73 -1.27 -6.19
C SER A 115 -20.13 -1.40 -4.79
N PRO A 116 -20.86 -1.93 -3.79
CA PRO A 116 -20.31 -2.15 -2.48
C PRO A 116 -19.28 -3.27 -2.50
N GLN A 117 -18.25 -3.11 -1.68
CA GLN A 117 -17.25 -4.13 -1.42
C GLN A 117 -17.18 -4.40 0.09
N THR A 118 -16.75 -5.59 0.48
CA THR A 118 -16.44 -5.91 1.87
C THR A 118 -14.98 -5.56 2.14
N TRP A 119 -14.76 -4.56 2.99
CA TRP A 119 -13.43 -4.03 3.34
C TRP A 119 -12.78 -4.78 4.50
N GLY A 120 -13.50 -5.70 5.10
CA GLY A 120 -13.06 -6.50 6.23
C GLY A 120 -14.11 -6.62 7.31
N VAL A 121 -13.67 -6.83 8.53
CA VAL A 121 -14.51 -6.99 9.72
C VAL A 121 -14.10 -5.95 10.75
N ASN A 122 -15.06 -5.35 11.41
CA ASN A 122 -14.82 -4.52 12.57
C ASN A 122 -14.48 -5.43 13.78
N ARG A 123 -13.34 -5.20 14.41
CA ARG A 123 -12.82 -6.07 15.46
C ARG A 123 -13.72 -6.10 16.70
N ASP A 124 -14.34 -4.96 17.03
CA ASP A 124 -15.12 -4.82 18.27
C ASP A 124 -16.52 -5.42 18.13
N SER A 125 -17.15 -5.24 16.96
CA SER A 125 -18.53 -5.69 16.71
C SER A 125 -18.60 -7.01 15.94
N GLU A 126 -17.50 -7.50 15.38
CA GLU A 126 -17.42 -8.64 14.48
C GLU A 126 -18.30 -8.54 13.22
N LEU A 127 -18.80 -7.35 12.93
CA LEU A 127 -19.63 -7.10 11.75
C LEU A 127 -18.75 -6.77 10.54
N THR A 128 -19.20 -7.21 9.35
CA THR A 128 -18.56 -6.83 8.08
C THR A 128 -18.65 -5.34 7.85
N ILE A 129 -17.61 -4.81 7.22
CA ILE A 129 -17.53 -3.41 6.81
C ILE A 129 -17.79 -3.38 5.31
N ASP A 130 -19.03 -3.13 4.94
CA ASP A 130 -19.50 -3.12 3.55
C ASP A 130 -19.79 -1.70 3.08
N GLY A 131 -19.48 -1.40 1.83
CA GLY A 131 -19.79 -0.11 1.20
C GLY A 131 -18.87 0.20 0.02
N THR A 132 -19.09 1.36 -0.58
CA THR A 132 -18.23 1.84 -1.68
C THR A 132 -16.90 2.39 -1.14
N PHE A 133 -15.93 2.61 -2.03
CA PHE A 133 -14.71 3.34 -1.68
C PHE A 133 -15.03 4.73 -1.10
N SER A 134 -15.97 5.43 -1.73
CA SER A 134 -16.39 6.77 -1.33
C SER A 134 -17.11 6.82 0.02
N ASP A 135 -17.79 5.73 0.42
CA ASP A 135 -18.51 5.69 1.70
C ASP A 135 -17.63 5.22 2.85
N VAL A 136 -16.68 4.32 2.60
CA VAL A 136 -15.92 3.65 3.65
C VAL A 136 -14.47 4.15 3.73
N ILE A 137 -13.75 4.14 2.63
CA ILE A 137 -12.30 4.41 2.63
C ILE A 137 -11.99 5.89 2.55
N LEU A 138 -12.62 6.59 1.61
CA LEU A 138 -12.34 8.01 1.37
C LEU A 138 -12.53 8.90 2.61
N PRO A 139 -13.62 8.78 3.40
CA PRO A 139 -13.78 9.60 4.60
C PRO A 139 -12.68 9.39 5.65
N GLN A 140 -12.13 8.18 5.70
CA GLN A 140 -11.07 7.84 6.64
C GLN A 140 -9.69 8.34 6.19
N LEU A 141 -9.45 8.40 4.87
CA LEU A 141 -8.29 9.07 4.29
C LEU A 141 -8.39 10.59 4.52
N GLU A 142 -9.54 11.19 4.22
CA GLU A 142 -9.80 12.62 4.42
C GLU A 142 -9.64 13.02 5.90
N ASP A 143 -10.05 12.18 6.85
CA ASP A 143 -9.88 12.42 8.29
C ASP A 143 -8.39 12.58 8.69
N VAL A 144 -7.50 11.82 8.09
CA VAL A 144 -6.05 11.96 8.34
C VAL A 144 -5.46 13.13 7.57
N PHE A 145 -5.78 13.27 6.29
CA PHE A 145 -5.13 14.26 5.42
C PHE A 145 -5.74 15.67 5.50
N SER A 146 -6.91 15.86 6.16
CA SER A 146 -7.51 17.19 6.40
C SER A 146 -6.81 18.00 7.49
N VAL A 147 -6.04 17.33 8.34
CA VAL A 147 -5.19 17.95 9.36
C VAL A 147 -3.74 17.88 8.91
N ALA A 148 -2.80 18.47 9.63
CA ALA A 148 -1.37 18.31 9.37
C ALA A 148 -0.87 17.04 10.12
N PRO A 149 -0.94 15.84 9.50
CA PRO A 149 -0.54 14.61 10.17
C PRO A 149 0.97 14.56 10.36
N GLU A 150 1.40 13.81 11.37
CA GLU A 150 2.82 13.50 11.52
C GLU A 150 3.26 12.56 10.39
N PHE A 151 4.36 12.90 9.75
CA PHE A 151 4.95 12.15 8.65
C PHE A 151 6.11 11.29 9.15
N HIS A 152 6.10 10.01 8.80
CA HIS A 152 7.17 9.07 9.12
C HIS A 152 7.57 8.29 7.86
N CYS A 153 8.88 8.17 7.61
CA CYS A 153 9.43 7.43 6.49
C CYS A 153 10.01 6.12 6.97
N SER A 154 9.56 5.00 6.41
CA SER A 154 9.95 3.64 6.79
C SER A 154 9.71 3.30 8.27
N GLU A 155 8.81 4.03 8.91
CA GLU A 155 8.38 3.83 10.29
C GLU A 155 6.85 3.93 10.36
N LEU A 156 6.23 3.16 11.25
CA LEU A 156 4.81 3.31 11.54
C LEU A 156 4.64 4.31 12.68
N GLY A 157 4.11 5.49 12.34
CA GLY A 157 3.56 6.39 13.34
C GLY A 157 2.25 5.83 13.86
N VAL A 158 2.22 5.29 15.06
CA VAL A 158 1.00 4.73 15.67
C VAL A 158 0.87 5.21 17.11
N GLY A 159 -0.38 5.29 17.59
CA GLY A 159 -0.64 5.64 18.98
C GLY A 159 -0.23 4.54 19.94
N SER A 160 -0.13 4.89 21.22
CA SER A 160 0.35 4.01 22.30
C SER A 160 -0.48 2.75 22.55
N SER A 161 -1.70 2.70 22.05
CA SER A 161 -2.59 1.52 22.12
C SER A 161 -2.31 0.45 21.04
N ALA A 162 -1.46 0.75 20.06
CA ALA A 162 -1.15 -0.13 18.94
C ALA A 162 0.08 -1.00 19.18
N GLN A 163 0.10 -1.76 20.28
CA GLN A 163 1.28 -2.56 20.67
C GLN A 163 1.69 -3.62 19.65
N ASP A 164 0.76 -4.09 18.83
CA ASP A 164 0.96 -5.17 17.85
C ASP A 164 0.90 -4.70 16.39
N ALA A 165 0.81 -3.39 16.14
CA ALA A 165 0.75 -2.86 14.79
C ALA A 165 2.09 -3.09 14.06
N ILE A 166 2.04 -3.84 12.97
CA ILE A 166 3.20 -4.16 12.13
C ILE A 166 2.92 -3.85 10.67
N TRP A 167 3.96 -3.53 9.92
CA TRP A 167 3.88 -3.52 8.47
C TRP A 167 3.63 -4.95 7.96
N PRO A 168 2.71 -5.17 7.00
CA PRO A 168 2.38 -6.51 6.52
C PRO A 168 3.62 -7.24 5.99
N SER A 169 3.86 -8.44 6.49
CA SER A 169 5.08 -9.22 6.19
C SER A 169 5.22 -9.57 4.72
N GLU A 170 4.11 -9.74 4.00
CA GLU A 170 4.07 -10.00 2.56
C GLU A 170 4.56 -8.82 1.71
N TYR A 171 4.63 -7.62 2.31
CA TYR A 171 5.15 -6.39 1.72
C TYR A 171 6.43 -5.89 2.39
N SER A 172 7.14 -6.75 3.14
CA SER A 172 8.35 -6.40 3.87
C SER A 172 9.49 -5.87 2.97
N ASN A 173 9.45 -6.17 1.68
CA ASN A 173 10.37 -5.64 0.67
C ASN A 173 9.91 -4.32 0.02
N MET A 174 8.73 -3.82 0.35
CA MET A 174 8.19 -2.56 -0.16
C MET A 174 8.48 -1.44 0.83
N ASN A 175 9.02 -0.32 0.35
CA ASN A 175 9.16 0.88 1.15
C ASN A 175 7.79 1.52 1.41
N TYR A 176 7.66 2.20 2.53
CA TYR A 176 6.41 2.87 2.88
C TYR A 176 6.64 4.17 3.63
N ILE A 177 5.64 5.01 3.63
CA ILE A 177 5.53 6.20 4.45
C ILE A 177 4.24 6.11 5.25
N SER A 178 4.21 6.66 6.45
CA SER A 178 3.00 6.71 7.24
C SER A 178 2.65 8.14 7.66
N PHE A 179 1.36 8.38 7.78
CA PHE A 179 0.75 9.65 8.18
C PHE A 179 -0.10 9.39 9.41
N HIS A 180 0.36 9.91 10.54
CA HIS A 180 -0.28 9.73 11.83
C HIS A 180 -1.08 10.98 12.21
N ARG A 181 -2.38 10.80 12.47
CA ARG A 181 -3.24 11.76 13.13
C ARG A 181 -3.41 11.34 14.58
N ALA A 182 -2.86 12.12 15.49
CA ALA A 182 -3.03 11.90 16.92
C ALA A 182 -4.51 11.96 17.34
N ALA A 183 -4.82 11.38 18.48
CA ALA A 183 -6.14 11.50 19.08
C ALA A 183 -6.48 12.98 19.31
N PRO A 184 -7.74 13.42 19.02
CA PRO A 184 -8.14 14.81 19.17
C PRO A 184 -8.08 15.31 20.63
N GLU A 185 -8.30 14.40 21.59
CA GLU A 185 -8.26 14.73 23.02
C GLU A 185 -6.88 14.38 23.60
N PRO A 186 -6.19 15.34 24.25
CA PRO A 186 -4.90 15.08 24.88
C PRO A 186 -5.00 13.96 25.92
N GLY A 187 -4.10 12.96 25.78
CA GLY A 187 -4.07 11.79 26.66
C GLY A 187 -5.05 10.67 26.32
N SER A 188 -5.90 10.85 25.31
CA SER A 188 -6.70 9.76 24.77
C SER A 188 -5.78 8.75 24.06
N GLN A 189 -5.95 7.47 24.38
CA GLN A 189 -5.26 6.38 23.68
C GLN A 189 -6.08 5.85 22.49
N LEU A 190 -7.25 6.39 22.27
CA LEU A 190 -8.22 5.99 21.25
C LEU A 190 -8.43 7.13 20.25
N ASN A 191 -9.07 6.81 19.14
CA ASN A 191 -9.40 7.77 18.09
C ASN A 191 -8.20 8.40 17.36
N TRP A 192 -6.98 7.84 17.51
CA TRP A 192 -5.89 8.12 16.57
C TRP A 192 -6.08 7.29 15.29
N ARG A 193 -5.50 7.74 14.21
CA ARG A 193 -5.53 7.03 12.93
C ARG A 193 -4.24 7.25 12.16
N THR A 194 -3.77 6.18 11.52
CA THR A 194 -2.61 6.22 10.64
C THR A 194 -2.97 5.57 9.32
N TRP A 195 -2.57 6.21 8.23
CA TRP A 195 -2.50 5.58 6.92
C TRP A 195 -1.05 5.40 6.52
N ALA A 196 -0.66 4.17 6.21
CA ALA A 196 0.62 3.87 5.63
C ALA A 196 0.45 3.58 4.13
N LEU A 197 1.28 4.24 3.32
CA LEU A 197 1.29 4.15 1.86
C LEU A 197 2.52 3.36 1.44
N GLY A 198 2.30 2.15 0.92
CA GLY A 198 3.35 1.32 0.32
C GLY A 198 3.67 1.82 -1.08
N ILE A 199 4.94 2.06 -1.34
CA ILE A 199 5.43 2.64 -2.59
C ILE A 199 6.38 1.64 -3.26
N GLU A 200 6.05 1.29 -4.49
CA GLU A 200 6.94 0.51 -5.35
C GLU A 200 7.52 1.37 -6.45
N TYR A 201 8.71 0.98 -6.90
CA TYR A 201 9.36 1.59 -8.04
C TYR A 201 9.24 0.69 -9.27
N LEU A 202 8.91 1.31 -10.41
CA LEU A 202 8.87 0.66 -11.71
C LEU A 202 9.63 1.53 -12.71
N ASP A 203 10.69 0.99 -13.29
CA ASP A 203 11.58 1.70 -14.18
C ASP A 203 12.11 3.02 -13.53
N GLY A 204 12.42 2.93 -12.24
CA GLY A 204 12.92 4.02 -11.42
C GLY A 204 11.88 5.09 -11.02
N VAL A 205 10.59 4.90 -11.33
CA VAL A 205 9.51 5.84 -10.99
C VAL A 205 8.73 5.30 -9.79
N PRO A 206 8.50 6.11 -8.72
CA PRO A 206 7.71 5.70 -7.57
C PRO A 206 6.21 5.76 -7.87
N TYR A 207 5.47 4.73 -7.41
CA TYR A 207 4.02 4.63 -7.49
C TYR A 207 3.44 4.14 -6.17
N ILE A 208 2.27 4.61 -5.80
CA ILE A 208 1.50 4.08 -4.67
C ILE A 208 0.90 2.74 -5.09
N ALA A 209 1.17 1.70 -4.32
CA ALA A 209 0.69 0.35 -4.59
C ALA A 209 -0.24 -0.19 -3.49
N LEU A 210 -0.06 0.29 -2.25
CA LEU A 210 -0.74 -0.25 -1.08
C LEU A 210 -1.12 0.87 -0.11
N LEU A 211 -2.34 0.81 0.41
CA LEU A 211 -2.80 1.61 1.55
C LEU A 211 -3.12 0.68 2.71
N VAL A 212 -2.54 0.92 3.88
CA VAL A 212 -2.84 0.17 5.10
C VAL A 212 -3.26 1.14 6.19
N GLN A 213 -4.43 0.90 6.77
CA GLN A 213 -4.90 1.67 7.90
C GLN A 213 -4.49 1.03 9.22
N TYR A 214 -4.21 1.88 10.18
CA TYR A 214 -4.04 1.54 11.59
C TYR A 214 -4.88 2.52 12.40
N ARG A 215 -5.49 2.05 13.47
CA ARG A 215 -6.31 2.90 14.35
C ARG A 215 -6.21 2.46 15.80
N GLY A 216 -6.49 3.39 16.70
CA GLY A 216 -6.64 3.10 18.13
C GLY A 216 -7.90 2.27 18.33
N GLU A 217 -7.72 1.08 18.86
CA GLU A 217 -8.80 0.14 19.21
C GLU A 217 -9.13 0.26 20.71
N ILE A 218 -10.36 -0.09 21.06
CA ILE A 218 -10.82 -0.17 22.45
C ILE A 218 -10.42 -1.51 23.06
#